data_71ffdea0216424fd2d792d983e77df82
#
_entry.id   71ffdea0216424fd2d792d983e77df82
#
_cell.length_a   1.000
_cell.length_b   1.000
_cell.length_c   1.000
_cell.angle_alpha   90.00
_cell.angle_beta   90.00
_cell.angle_gamma   90.00
#
_symmetry.space_group_name_H-M   'P 1'
#
loop_
_entity.id
_entity.type
_entity.pdbx_description
1 polymer ?
#
loop_
_entity_poly.entity_id
_entity_poly.type
_entity_poly.pdbx_seq_one_letter_code
_entity_poly.pdbx_strand_id
1 'polypeptide(L)'
;MDDIVSVGDWLWASAHDQPARVIEVSTLWNSGFVRIWLSESGEVVKTTAEQLQPIEHQGLMSAHKISWLACAARIAASQYENVLLAPIGSAVIPLPHQLKALNKAVSHKQIRYLLADEVGLGKTIEAGLIIRELKLRGLVKRVLVVAPKGLVKQWGSEMRMHFAEQFTLLLPGEFGDNPDQSPWQHHNQVICPMDSIKPMEKRRGWSVERVAEYNRKRFDDVISAGWDLIVVDEAHRLQGSTEQVARYKLGQGLADAAPYLLLLSATPHQGKSDGFHRLVNLLDADAFPDEASVTQQRVQPIVIRTEKTQTIDGEGKPLFKPRRTQLVTVDWQTRHAVQQQLYESVTDYVREGYNQAKASKQNAVGFLMILMQRLVTSSPAAIRATLARRLDVLNKPSQVANLSLLSEEEWEDLDGQQQVEELLNTRVKALSNEKAEVQHLLTIAEQCVSQRIDAKADALMEWITRLQQEENDPELKVLVFTEFVPTQQMLAQYFEDRGFSVVLLNGSLSLDQRRDVQEAFAADTRVLISTDAGGEGLNLQFCHVVINYDIPWNPMRLEQRIGRVDRIGQKKVVRALNLVFEDTV
;
A
#
# COMPACT_ATOMS: atom_id res chain seq x y z
N MET A 1 -17.07 -64.69 3.35
CA MET A 1 -17.89 -63.57 3.87
C MET A 1 -17.06 -62.31 4.21
N ASP A 2 -15.85 -62.22 3.69
CA ASP A 2 -14.85 -61.22 4.15
C ASP A 2 -14.70 -59.97 3.26
N ASP A 3 -15.63 -59.73 2.32
CA ASP A 3 -15.39 -58.67 1.29
C ASP A 3 -16.53 -57.64 1.15
N ILE A 4 -17.48 -57.52 2.09
CA ILE A 4 -18.68 -56.71 1.84
C ILE A 4 -18.79 -55.46 2.72
N VAL A 5 -18.14 -55.40 3.91
CA VAL A 5 -18.30 -54.27 4.83
C VAL A 5 -16.96 -53.86 5.45
N SER A 6 -16.53 -52.63 5.20
CA SER A 6 -15.30 -52.04 5.76
C SER A 6 -15.58 -50.82 6.64
N VAL A 7 -14.69 -50.54 7.60
CA VAL A 7 -14.79 -49.36 8.45
C VAL A 7 -14.69 -48.11 7.56
N GLY A 8 -15.66 -47.22 7.68
CA GLY A 8 -15.77 -46.01 6.88
C GLY A 8 -16.82 -46.07 5.77
N ASP A 9 -17.30 -47.28 5.41
CA ASP A 9 -18.31 -47.47 4.38
C ASP A 9 -19.64 -46.83 4.77
N TRP A 10 -20.33 -46.29 3.77
CA TRP A 10 -21.70 -45.85 3.88
C TRP A 10 -22.64 -46.92 3.29
N LEU A 11 -23.51 -47.43 4.13
CA LEU A 11 -24.45 -48.51 3.79
C LEU A 11 -25.87 -48.14 4.26
N TRP A 12 -26.87 -48.71 3.63
CA TRP A 12 -28.25 -48.61 4.06
C TRP A 12 -28.53 -49.57 5.20
N ALA A 13 -28.93 -49.07 6.37
CA ALA A 13 -29.30 -49.86 7.52
C ALA A 13 -30.79 -50.25 7.42
N SER A 14 -31.09 -51.42 6.87
CA SER A 14 -32.46 -51.86 6.58
C SER A 14 -33.35 -51.94 7.82
N ALA A 15 -32.78 -52.22 8.98
CA ALA A 15 -33.50 -52.28 10.26
C ALA A 15 -33.89 -50.87 10.79
N HIS A 16 -33.24 -49.84 10.31
CA HIS A 16 -33.43 -48.44 10.77
C HIS A 16 -33.94 -47.53 9.67
N ASP A 17 -34.09 -48.05 8.45
CA ASP A 17 -34.56 -47.34 7.25
C ASP A 17 -33.83 -46.01 6.95
N GLN A 18 -32.50 -45.96 7.16
CA GLN A 18 -31.68 -44.81 6.95
C GLN A 18 -30.23 -45.15 6.57
N PRO A 19 -29.48 -44.20 5.96
CA PRO A 19 -28.07 -44.33 5.71
C PRO A 19 -27.28 -44.39 7.02
N ALA A 20 -26.29 -45.28 7.06
CA ALA A 20 -25.42 -45.46 8.22
C ALA A 20 -23.96 -45.55 7.80
N ARG A 21 -23.07 -45.07 8.63
CA ARG A 21 -21.63 -45.20 8.44
C ARG A 21 -21.06 -46.27 9.33
N VAL A 22 -20.30 -47.19 8.77
CA VAL A 22 -19.61 -48.24 9.53
C VAL A 22 -18.46 -47.62 10.34
N ILE A 23 -18.50 -47.79 11.66
CA ILE A 23 -17.47 -47.26 12.56
C ILE A 23 -16.58 -48.34 13.14
N GLU A 24 -17.07 -49.57 13.22
CA GLU A 24 -16.30 -50.72 13.72
C GLU A 24 -16.84 -52.02 13.15
N VAL A 25 -15.94 -52.93 12.76
CA VAL A 25 -16.26 -54.30 12.39
C VAL A 25 -15.52 -55.21 13.36
N SER A 26 -16.24 -56.05 14.09
CA SER A 26 -15.66 -56.99 15.05
C SER A 26 -16.22 -58.39 14.87
N THR A 27 -15.35 -59.42 14.92
CA THR A 27 -15.70 -60.82 14.87
C THR A 27 -15.48 -61.46 16.24
N LEU A 28 -16.52 -61.89 16.88
CA LEU A 28 -16.48 -62.62 18.15
C LEU A 28 -17.19 -63.97 17.95
N TRP A 29 -16.42 -65.08 18.12
CA TRP A 29 -16.95 -66.43 18.16
C TRP A 29 -17.83 -66.86 16.97
N ASN A 30 -17.36 -66.68 15.75
CA ASN A 30 -18.03 -66.96 14.48
C ASN A 30 -19.26 -66.08 14.13
N SER A 31 -19.57 -65.05 14.90
CA SER A 31 -20.59 -64.09 14.56
C SER A 31 -19.93 -62.71 14.37
N GLY A 32 -20.04 -62.15 13.16
CA GLY A 32 -19.57 -60.80 12.82
C GLY A 32 -20.58 -59.75 13.29
N PHE A 33 -20.13 -58.81 14.09
CA PHE A 33 -20.92 -57.62 14.46
C PHE A 33 -20.31 -56.39 13.85
N VAL A 34 -21.21 -55.50 13.40
CA VAL A 34 -20.84 -54.18 12.85
C VAL A 34 -21.46 -53.11 13.73
N ARG A 35 -20.66 -52.15 14.16
CA ARG A 35 -21.19 -50.93 14.78
C ARG A 35 -21.33 -49.87 13.71
N ILE A 36 -22.50 -49.30 13.64
CA ILE A 36 -22.84 -48.25 12.66
C ILE A 36 -23.30 -47.00 13.38
N TRP A 37 -22.97 -45.87 12.79
CA TRP A 37 -23.52 -44.57 13.15
C TRP A 37 -24.67 -44.24 12.20
N LEU A 38 -25.83 -43.97 12.77
CA LEU A 38 -27.06 -43.65 12.03
C LEU A 38 -27.09 -42.16 11.73
N SER A 39 -27.24 -41.78 10.45
CA SER A 39 -27.08 -40.41 10.00
C SER A 39 -28.23 -39.46 10.40
N GLU A 40 -29.43 -39.98 10.64
CA GLU A 40 -30.60 -39.16 10.99
C GLU A 40 -30.80 -39.02 12.50
N SER A 41 -30.57 -40.09 13.26
CA SER A 41 -30.72 -40.07 14.72
C SER A 41 -29.44 -39.67 15.46
N GLY A 42 -28.27 -39.76 14.81
CA GLY A 42 -26.97 -39.54 15.44
C GLY A 42 -26.53 -40.64 16.40
N GLU A 43 -27.28 -41.75 16.51
CA GLU A 43 -27.03 -42.85 17.45
C GLU A 43 -26.05 -43.87 16.88
N VAL A 44 -25.31 -44.51 17.76
CA VAL A 44 -24.44 -45.65 17.44
C VAL A 44 -25.12 -46.92 17.83
N VAL A 45 -25.44 -47.76 16.86
CA VAL A 45 -26.11 -49.04 17.08
C VAL A 45 -25.24 -50.22 16.63
N LYS A 46 -25.50 -51.41 17.23
CA LYS A 46 -24.85 -52.64 16.87
C LYS A 46 -25.79 -53.43 15.96
N THR A 47 -25.28 -53.86 14.80
CA THR A 47 -26.05 -54.61 13.80
C THR A 47 -25.22 -55.77 13.22
N THR A 48 -25.78 -56.56 12.34
CA THR A 48 -25.07 -57.61 11.58
C THR A 48 -24.85 -57.16 10.14
N ALA A 49 -23.83 -57.69 9.47
CA ALA A 49 -23.56 -57.36 8.08
C ALA A 49 -24.72 -57.67 7.12
N GLU A 50 -25.58 -58.64 7.48
CA GLU A 50 -26.76 -59.03 6.70
C GLU A 50 -27.87 -57.96 6.68
N GLN A 51 -27.86 -57.04 7.67
CA GLN A 51 -28.82 -55.93 7.78
C GLN A 51 -28.32 -54.65 7.12
N LEU A 52 -27.16 -54.72 6.50
CA LEU A 52 -26.54 -53.60 5.78
C LEU A 52 -26.56 -53.92 4.28
N GLN A 53 -27.08 -52.97 3.51
CA GLN A 53 -27.14 -53.07 2.05
C GLN A 53 -26.31 -51.96 1.42
N PRO A 54 -25.66 -52.19 0.27
CA PRO A 54 -25.07 -51.13 -0.50
C PRO A 54 -26.12 -50.07 -0.79
N ILE A 55 -25.74 -48.80 -0.64
CA ILE A 55 -26.60 -47.71 -1.09
C ILE A 55 -26.59 -47.78 -2.62
N GLU A 56 -27.59 -48.42 -3.20
CA GLU A 56 -27.78 -48.36 -4.64
C GLU A 56 -28.01 -46.91 -5.00
N HIS A 57 -27.22 -46.41 -5.94
CA HIS A 57 -27.45 -45.10 -6.56
C HIS A 57 -28.76 -45.15 -7.37
N GLN A 58 -29.87 -45.27 -6.68
CA GLN A 58 -31.18 -45.04 -7.29
C GLN A 58 -31.35 -43.54 -7.46
N GLY A 59 -31.20 -43.16 -8.69
CA GLY A 59 -31.61 -41.97 -9.36
C GLY A 59 -32.02 -40.76 -8.55
N LEU A 60 -31.47 -39.59 -8.94
CA LEU A 60 -32.01 -38.24 -8.76
C LEU A 60 -32.88 -38.06 -7.50
N MET A 61 -32.32 -37.41 -6.49
CA MET A 61 -33.14 -36.92 -5.37
C MET A 61 -34.42 -36.27 -5.91
N SER A 62 -35.54 -36.56 -5.30
CA SER A 62 -36.80 -35.91 -5.71
C SER A 62 -36.63 -34.40 -5.64
N ALA A 63 -37.22 -33.67 -6.59
CA ALA A 63 -37.17 -32.22 -6.63
C ALA A 63 -37.61 -31.59 -5.30
N HIS A 64 -38.52 -32.24 -4.58
CA HIS A 64 -38.98 -31.81 -3.26
C HIS A 64 -37.88 -31.96 -2.20
N LYS A 65 -37.09 -33.02 -2.23
CA LYS A 65 -35.98 -33.21 -1.28
C LYS A 65 -34.81 -32.27 -1.54
N ILE A 66 -34.51 -31.99 -2.81
CA ILE A 66 -33.56 -30.95 -3.22
C ILE A 66 -34.04 -29.55 -2.76
N SER A 67 -35.31 -29.24 -2.96
CA SER A 67 -35.91 -27.97 -2.53
C SER A 67 -35.87 -27.83 -1.01
N TRP A 68 -36.15 -28.89 -0.27
CA TRP A 68 -36.09 -28.92 1.20
C TRP A 68 -34.66 -28.73 1.72
N LEU A 69 -33.67 -29.44 1.15
CA LEU A 69 -32.26 -29.30 1.50
C LEU A 69 -31.75 -27.89 1.18
N ALA A 70 -32.14 -27.33 0.03
CA ALA A 70 -31.80 -25.97 -0.34
C ALA A 70 -32.44 -24.95 0.62
N CYS A 71 -33.68 -25.19 1.05
CA CYS A 71 -34.36 -24.34 2.03
C CYS A 71 -33.72 -24.46 3.42
N ALA A 72 -33.39 -25.69 3.88
CA ALA A 72 -32.69 -25.89 5.14
C ALA A 72 -31.28 -25.27 5.14
N ALA A 73 -30.54 -25.40 4.03
CA ALA A 73 -29.24 -24.73 3.86
C ALA A 73 -29.37 -23.20 3.87
N ARG A 74 -30.41 -22.65 3.26
CA ARG A 74 -30.73 -21.20 3.31
C ARG A 74 -31.07 -20.72 4.72
N ILE A 75 -31.86 -21.48 5.47
CA ILE A 75 -32.20 -21.17 6.86
C ILE A 75 -30.94 -21.25 7.75
N ALA A 76 -30.13 -22.29 7.60
CA ALA A 76 -28.87 -22.40 8.30
C ALA A 76 -27.93 -21.24 7.95
N ALA A 77 -27.79 -20.90 6.68
CA ALA A 77 -26.99 -19.74 6.22
C ALA A 77 -27.54 -18.42 6.81
N SER A 78 -28.87 -18.21 6.82
CA SER A 78 -29.48 -17.00 7.36
C SER A 78 -29.27 -16.82 8.87
N GLN A 79 -29.11 -17.88 9.63
CA GLN A 79 -28.77 -17.80 11.05
C GLN A 79 -27.34 -17.31 11.28
N TYR A 80 -26.41 -17.57 10.34
CA TYR A 80 -25.03 -17.08 10.38
C TYR A 80 -24.87 -15.69 9.72
N GLU A 81 -25.80 -15.26 8.84
CA GLU A 81 -25.72 -13.99 8.13
C GLU A 81 -25.75 -12.77 9.06
N ASN A 82 -26.35 -12.88 10.24
CA ASN A 82 -26.49 -11.75 11.19
C ASN A 82 -25.41 -11.71 12.28
N VAL A 83 -24.51 -12.70 12.35
CA VAL A 83 -23.42 -12.72 13.34
C VAL A 83 -22.09 -12.55 12.65
N LEU A 84 -21.35 -11.52 13.05
CA LEU A 84 -19.98 -11.31 12.62
C LEU A 84 -19.03 -12.14 13.49
N LEU A 85 -18.31 -13.07 12.88
CA LEU A 85 -17.42 -14.01 13.56
C LEU A 85 -16.02 -13.44 13.78
N ALA A 86 -15.51 -12.66 12.84
CA ALA A 86 -14.16 -12.12 12.90
C ALA A 86 -13.88 -11.27 14.15
N PRO A 87 -14.81 -10.41 14.63
CA PRO A 87 -14.59 -9.64 15.85
C PRO A 87 -14.36 -10.51 17.09
N ILE A 88 -15.00 -11.67 17.13
CA ILE A 88 -14.87 -12.62 18.26
C ILE A 88 -13.56 -13.42 18.15
N GLY A 89 -13.12 -13.70 16.94
CA GLY A 89 -11.93 -14.53 16.65
C GLY A 89 -10.63 -13.76 16.46
N SER A 90 -10.61 -12.44 16.72
CA SER A 90 -9.43 -11.58 16.55
C SER A 90 -9.01 -10.94 17.87
N ALA A 91 -7.73 -10.52 17.95
CA ALA A 91 -7.20 -9.78 19.12
C ALA A 91 -7.52 -8.27 19.05
N VAL A 92 -8.19 -7.82 17.99
CA VAL A 92 -8.59 -6.42 17.79
C VAL A 92 -10.00 -6.20 18.34
N ILE A 93 -10.21 -5.11 19.06
CA ILE A 93 -11.54 -4.58 19.34
C ILE A 93 -11.91 -3.65 18.19
N PRO A 94 -12.77 -4.07 17.25
CA PRO A 94 -13.08 -3.28 16.06
C PRO A 94 -13.87 -2.02 16.43
N LEU A 95 -13.57 -0.94 15.76
CA LEU A 95 -14.30 0.32 15.89
C LEU A 95 -15.61 0.29 15.08
N PRO A 96 -16.59 1.15 15.42
CA PRO A 96 -17.90 1.15 14.76
C PRO A 96 -17.83 1.26 13.22
N HIS A 97 -16.92 2.09 12.66
CA HIS A 97 -16.75 2.21 11.21
C HIS A 97 -16.18 0.92 10.60
N GLN A 98 -15.24 0.24 11.29
CA GLN A 98 -14.65 -1.02 10.82
C GLN A 98 -15.70 -2.16 10.83
N LEU A 99 -16.58 -2.20 11.83
CA LEU A 99 -17.71 -3.13 11.86
C LEU A 99 -18.70 -2.84 10.73
N LYS A 100 -18.96 -1.56 10.44
CA LYS A 100 -19.81 -1.15 9.31
C LYS A 100 -19.20 -1.58 7.97
N ALA A 101 -17.89 -1.40 7.80
CA ALA A 101 -17.15 -1.85 6.62
C ALA A 101 -17.24 -3.37 6.45
N LEU A 102 -16.96 -4.13 7.52
CA LEU A 102 -17.08 -5.58 7.54
C LEU A 102 -18.50 -6.03 7.17
N ASN A 103 -19.52 -5.49 7.84
CA ASN A 103 -20.90 -5.85 7.60
C ASN A 103 -21.31 -5.58 6.13
N LYS A 104 -20.95 -4.41 5.59
CA LYS A 104 -21.21 -4.07 4.18
C LYS A 104 -20.51 -5.04 3.24
N ALA A 105 -19.25 -5.38 3.50
CA ALA A 105 -18.47 -6.28 2.65
C ALA A 105 -19.06 -7.70 2.58
N VAL A 106 -19.59 -8.22 3.70
CA VAL A 106 -20.12 -9.59 3.76
C VAL A 106 -21.62 -9.70 3.49
N SER A 107 -22.34 -8.56 3.35
CA SER A 107 -23.78 -8.53 3.08
C SER A 107 -24.14 -8.90 1.63
N HIS A 108 -23.19 -8.91 0.72
CA HIS A 108 -23.42 -9.21 -0.69
C HIS A 108 -22.70 -10.49 -1.10
N LYS A 109 -23.27 -11.19 -2.08
CA LYS A 109 -22.68 -12.43 -2.61
C LYS A 109 -21.36 -12.20 -3.34
N GLN A 110 -21.20 -11.04 -3.94
CA GLN A 110 -20.02 -10.65 -4.70
C GLN A 110 -19.19 -9.69 -3.86
N ILE A 111 -18.04 -10.13 -3.39
CA ILE A 111 -17.17 -9.34 -2.49
C ILE A 111 -16.08 -8.71 -3.32
N ARG A 112 -16.41 -7.59 -3.95
CA ARG A 112 -15.49 -6.78 -4.74
C ARG A 112 -15.68 -5.32 -4.34
N TYR A 113 -14.75 -4.80 -3.53
CA TYR A 113 -14.90 -3.49 -2.90
C TYR A 113 -13.63 -2.65 -2.97
N LEU A 114 -13.82 -1.35 -3.05
CA LEU A 114 -12.80 -0.35 -2.78
C LEU A 114 -12.96 0.15 -1.34
N LEU A 115 -11.98 -0.16 -0.47
CA LEU A 115 -11.87 0.42 0.86
C LEU A 115 -11.15 1.76 0.74
N ALA A 116 -11.91 2.85 0.84
CA ALA A 116 -11.48 4.21 0.53
C ALA A 116 -11.45 5.12 1.76
N ASP A 117 -11.34 4.54 2.95
CA ASP A 117 -11.26 5.26 4.21
C ASP A 117 -10.05 6.19 4.26
N GLU A 118 -10.17 7.33 4.95
CA GLU A 118 -9.07 8.28 5.10
C GLU A 118 -7.82 7.64 5.73
N VAL A 119 -6.67 8.26 5.50
CA VAL A 119 -5.39 7.80 6.06
C VAL A 119 -5.48 7.75 7.60
N GLY A 120 -5.06 6.63 8.20
CA GLY A 120 -5.03 6.48 9.66
C GLY A 120 -6.28 5.85 10.29
N LEU A 121 -7.32 5.49 9.51
CA LEU A 121 -8.53 4.82 9.98
C LEU A 121 -8.41 3.30 10.10
N GLY A 122 -7.28 2.71 9.67
CA GLY A 122 -7.03 1.29 9.85
C GLY A 122 -7.59 0.40 8.74
N LYS A 123 -7.45 0.79 7.46
CA LYS A 123 -7.83 -0.04 6.30
C LYS A 123 -7.27 -1.46 6.33
N THR A 124 -6.03 -1.63 6.82
CA THR A 124 -5.42 -2.96 7.01
C THR A 124 -6.22 -3.80 8.01
N ILE A 125 -6.73 -3.17 9.07
CA ILE A 125 -7.59 -3.85 10.06
C ILE A 125 -8.94 -4.23 9.44
N GLU A 126 -9.54 -3.34 8.66
CA GLU A 126 -10.79 -3.65 7.93
C GLU A 126 -10.61 -4.84 6.98
N ALA A 127 -9.55 -4.80 6.16
CA ALA A 127 -9.22 -5.90 5.27
C ALA A 127 -8.95 -7.21 6.05
N GLY A 128 -8.24 -7.12 7.17
CA GLY A 128 -7.96 -8.25 8.05
C GLY A 128 -9.24 -8.85 8.65
N LEU A 129 -10.18 -8.01 9.10
CA LEU A 129 -11.50 -8.45 9.56
C LEU A 129 -12.28 -9.17 8.45
N ILE A 130 -12.27 -8.63 7.23
CA ILE A 130 -12.94 -9.24 6.07
C ILE A 130 -12.29 -10.59 5.71
N ILE A 131 -10.95 -10.65 5.62
CA ILE A 131 -10.21 -11.91 5.39
C ILE A 131 -10.60 -12.95 6.43
N ARG A 132 -10.55 -12.56 7.71
CA ARG A 132 -10.84 -13.48 8.83
C ARG A 132 -12.28 -13.97 8.80
N GLU A 133 -13.24 -13.10 8.52
CA GLU A 133 -14.65 -13.43 8.41
C GLU A 133 -14.91 -14.44 7.30
N LEU A 134 -14.36 -14.20 6.10
CA LEU A 134 -14.54 -15.09 4.95
C LEU A 134 -13.90 -16.46 5.18
N LYS A 135 -12.77 -16.52 5.87
CA LYS A 135 -12.12 -17.76 6.26
C LYS A 135 -12.95 -18.54 7.29
N LEU A 136 -13.47 -17.86 8.33
CA LEU A 136 -14.32 -18.50 9.34
C LEU A 136 -15.62 -19.04 8.75
N ARG A 137 -16.16 -18.36 7.71
CA ARG A 137 -17.32 -18.85 6.95
C ARG A 137 -16.98 -19.97 5.94
N GLY A 138 -15.70 -20.32 5.79
CA GLY A 138 -15.24 -21.33 4.84
C GLY A 138 -15.32 -20.91 3.37
N LEU A 139 -15.53 -19.62 3.09
CA LEU A 139 -15.65 -19.07 1.73
C LEU A 139 -14.30 -18.85 1.06
N VAL A 140 -13.24 -18.67 1.86
CA VAL A 140 -11.89 -18.34 1.40
C VAL A 140 -10.86 -19.22 2.10
N LYS A 141 -9.97 -19.82 1.31
CA LYS A 141 -8.80 -20.57 1.79
C LYS A 141 -7.50 -19.95 1.31
N ARG A 142 -7.48 -19.49 0.05
CA ARG A 142 -6.30 -18.96 -0.62
C ARG A 142 -6.40 -17.44 -0.74
N VAL A 143 -5.47 -16.73 -0.09
CA VAL A 143 -5.44 -15.25 -0.02
C VAL A 143 -4.11 -14.73 -0.53
N LEU A 144 -4.17 -13.81 -1.49
CA LEU A 144 -3.03 -13.03 -1.94
C LEU A 144 -3.18 -11.57 -1.46
N VAL A 145 -2.16 -11.03 -0.80
CA VAL A 145 -2.04 -9.61 -0.50
C VAL A 145 -0.91 -9.02 -1.34
N VAL A 146 -1.24 -8.04 -2.16
CA VAL A 146 -0.30 -7.28 -2.99
C VAL A 146 -0.14 -5.89 -2.37
N ALA A 147 1.07 -5.56 -1.91
CA ALA A 147 1.32 -4.32 -1.20
C ALA A 147 2.59 -3.60 -1.72
N PRO A 148 2.76 -2.29 -1.46
CA PRO A 148 4.05 -1.64 -1.65
C PRO A 148 5.17 -2.36 -0.90
N LYS A 149 6.38 -2.39 -1.46
CA LYS A 149 7.53 -3.13 -0.88
C LYS A 149 7.78 -2.78 0.59
N GLY A 150 7.63 -1.51 0.96
CA GLY A 150 7.82 -1.02 2.34
C GLY A 150 6.78 -1.55 3.34
N LEU A 151 5.58 -1.97 2.87
CA LEU A 151 4.47 -2.40 3.71
C LEU A 151 4.36 -3.92 3.87
N VAL A 152 5.09 -4.72 3.08
CA VAL A 152 4.96 -6.19 3.06
C VAL A 152 5.19 -6.82 4.44
N LYS A 153 6.25 -6.44 5.15
CA LYS A 153 6.53 -6.96 6.50
C LYS A 153 5.52 -6.46 7.52
N GLN A 154 5.06 -5.22 7.39
CA GLN A 154 4.04 -4.66 8.27
C GLN A 154 2.73 -5.43 8.14
N TRP A 155 2.27 -5.69 6.91
CA TRP A 155 1.11 -6.52 6.64
C TRP A 155 1.21 -7.89 7.32
N GLY A 156 2.34 -8.59 7.15
CA GLY A 156 2.57 -9.89 7.79
C GLY A 156 2.54 -9.83 9.31
N SER A 157 3.10 -8.76 9.90
CA SER A 157 3.09 -8.54 11.34
C SER A 157 1.67 -8.23 11.86
N GLU A 158 0.92 -7.34 11.20
CA GLU A 158 -0.44 -6.98 11.59
C GLU A 158 -1.39 -8.18 11.49
N MET A 159 -1.29 -8.97 10.41
CA MET A 159 -2.10 -10.19 10.26
C MET A 159 -1.82 -11.20 11.37
N ARG A 160 -0.55 -11.38 11.75
CA ARG A 160 -0.17 -12.29 12.83
C ARG A 160 -0.63 -11.79 14.18
N MET A 161 -0.37 -10.51 14.51
CA MET A 161 -0.67 -9.97 15.84
C MET A 161 -2.18 -9.82 16.10
N HIS A 162 -2.92 -9.35 15.10
CA HIS A 162 -4.32 -8.97 15.29
C HIS A 162 -5.31 -10.08 14.94
N PHE A 163 -4.97 -10.95 13.99
CA PHE A 163 -5.87 -11.96 13.45
C PHE A 163 -5.39 -13.40 13.63
N ALA A 164 -4.18 -13.61 14.20
CA ALA A 164 -3.52 -14.91 14.29
C ALA A 164 -3.36 -15.61 12.91
N GLU A 165 -3.25 -14.82 11.83
CA GLU A 165 -3.09 -15.31 10.48
C GLU A 165 -1.62 -15.29 10.06
N GLN A 166 -1.13 -16.40 9.52
CA GLN A 166 0.25 -16.54 9.08
C GLN A 166 0.32 -16.46 7.56
N PHE A 167 0.96 -15.41 7.06
CA PHE A 167 1.22 -15.22 5.65
C PHE A 167 2.69 -15.51 5.33
N THR A 168 2.93 -16.17 4.22
CA THR A 168 4.25 -16.30 3.64
C THR A 168 4.60 -15.03 2.88
N LEU A 169 5.75 -14.42 3.19
CA LEU A 169 6.23 -13.24 2.48
C LEU A 169 7.07 -13.71 1.29
N LEU A 170 6.60 -13.50 0.06
CA LEU A 170 7.35 -13.80 -1.16
C LEU A 170 8.02 -12.54 -1.69
N LEU A 171 9.34 -12.44 -1.50
CA LEU A 171 10.15 -11.31 -1.95
C LEU A 171 10.86 -11.62 -3.29
N PRO A 172 11.30 -10.60 -4.06
CA PRO A 172 12.10 -10.81 -5.25
C PRO A 172 13.38 -11.60 -4.93
N GLY A 173 13.54 -12.77 -5.49
CA GLY A 173 14.63 -13.72 -5.20
C GLY A 173 14.15 -15.04 -4.61
N GLU A 174 12.94 -15.09 -4.06
CA GLU A 174 12.31 -16.30 -3.53
C GLU A 174 11.37 -16.97 -4.54
N PHE A 175 11.25 -16.42 -5.74
CA PHE A 175 10.37 -16.94 -6.80
C PHE A 175 10.83 -18.25 -7.47
N GLY A 176 11.85 -18.90 -6.93
CA GLY A 176 12.31 -20.24 -7.32
C GLY A 176 12.81 -20.34 -8.76
N ASP A 177 13.94 -21.03 -8.95
CA ASP A 177 14.45 -21.36 -10.31
C ASP A 177 13.89 -22.68 -10.85
N ASN A 178 13.09 -23.41 -10.07
CA ASN A 178 12.54 -24.69 -10.47
C ASN A 178 11.23 -24.49 -11.25
N PRO A 179 11.17 -24.78 -12.55
CA PRO A 179 9.98 -24.56 -13.38
C PRO A 179 8.77 -25.41 -12.99
N ASP A 180 8.99 -26.51 -12.24
CA ASP A 180 7.94 -27.46 -11.87
C ASP A 180 7.32 -27.17 -10.49
N GLN A 181 7.81 -26.14 -9.77
CA GLN A 181 7.31 -25.80 -8.44
C GLN A 181 7.09 -24.29 -8.33
N SER A 182 5.93 -23.82 -8.79
CA SER A 182 5.53 -22.44 -8.57
C SER A 182 5.30 -22.16 -7.08
N PRO A 183 6.04 -21.26 -6.43
CA PRO A 183 5.88 -20.94 -5.01
C PRO A 183 4.47 -20.43 -4.69
N TRP A 184 3.79 -19.87 -5.69
CA TRP A 184 2.44 -19.34 -5.58
C TRP A 184 1.38 -20.43 -5.32
N GLN A 185 1.62 -21.65 -5.76
CA GLN A 185 0.69 -22.78 -5.57
C GLN A 185 0.89 -23.51 -4.24
N HIS A 186 2.09 -23.40 -3.63
CA HIS A 186 2.40 -24.11 -2.39
C HIS A 186 1.87 -23.43 -1.13
N HIS A 187 1.58 -22.13 -1.19
CA HIS A 187 1.14 -21.36 -0.03
C HIS A 187 -0.30 -20.87 -0.19
N ASN A 188 -1.11 -21.09 0.85
CA ASN A 188 -2.50 -20.62 0.86
C ASN A 188 -2.63 -19.14 1.19
N GLN A 189 -1.65 -18.56 1.86
CA GLN A 189 -1.66 -17.16 2.27
C GLN A 189 -0.32 -16.52 1.94
N VAL A 190 -0.33 -15.57 1.03
CA VAL A 190 0.88 -14.93 0.49
C VAL A 190 0.76 -13.42 0.56
N ILE A 191 1.85 -12.75 0.92
CA ILE A 191 2.03 -11.30 0.76
C ILE A 191 3.23 -11.07 -0.16
N CYS A 192 3.07 -10.26 -1.19
CA CYS A 192 4.15 -9.93 -2.11
C CYS A 192 4.19 -8.44 -2.46
N PRO A 193 5.37 -7.92 -2.86
CA PRO A 193 5.50 -6.56 -3.37
C PRO A 193 4.86 -6.41 -4.76
N MET A 194 4.06 -5.35 -4.97
CA MET A 194 3.39 -5.05 -6.24
C MET A 194 4.38 -5.00 -7.41
N ASP A 195 5.49 -4.29 -7.26
CA ASP A 195 6.48 -4.13 -8.35
C ASP A 195 7.23 -5.43 -8.69
N SER A 196 7.14 -6.46 -7.84
CA SER A 196 7.78 -7.76 -8.07
C SER A 196 7.02 -8.67 -9.04
N ILE A 197 5.71 -8.45 -9.15
CA ILE A 197 4.79 -9.24 -9.97
C ILE A 197 4.25 -8.47 -11.19
N LYS A 198 4.68 -7.22 -11.36
CA LYS A 198 4.30 -6.37 -12.51
C LYS A 198 4.85 -6.97 -13.81
N PRO A 199 4.01 -7.14 -14.86
CA PRO A 199 4.48 -7.62 -16.15
C PRO A 199 5.44 -6.61 -16.77
N MET A 200 6.43 -7.11 -17.53
CA MET A 200 7.46 -6.33 -18.20
C MET A 200 7.28 -6.44 -19.71
N GLU A 201 7.24 -5.32 -20.42
CA GLU A 201 7.11 -5.33 -21.88
C GLU A 201 8.48 -5.44 -22.58
N LYS A 202 9.44 -4.64 -22.13
CA LYS A 202 10.80 -4.62 -22.69
C LYS A 202 11.82 -4.26 -21.60
N ARG A 203 13.02 -4.87 -21.72
CA ARG A 203 14.17 -4.47 -20.91
C ARG A 203 15.42 -4.44 -21.77
N ARG A 204 16.21 -3.36 -21.67
CA ARG A 204 17.44 -3.21 -22.43
C ARG A 204 18.40 -4.37 -22.14
N GLY A 205 18.90 -5.01 -23.19
CA GLY A 205 19.83 -6.14 -23.11
C GLY A 205 19.17 -7.50 -22.79
N TRP A 206 17.82 -7.57 -22.79
CA TRP A 206 17.09 -8.82 -22.67
C TRP A 206 16.48 -9.23 -24.02
N SER A 207 16.52 -10.52 -24.33
CA SER A 207 15.78 -11.08 -25.45
C SER A 207 14.28 -11.17 -25.13
N VAL A 208 13.46 -11.34 -26.16
CA VAL A 208 12.00 -11.50 -26.02
C VAL A 208 11.66 -12.73 -25.15
N GLU A 209 12.41 -13.82 -25.36
CA GLU A 209 12.24 -15.07 -24.60
C GLU A 209 12.53 -14.88 -23.12
N ARG A 210 13.58 -14.11 -22.79
CA ARG A 210 13.93 -13.81 -21.39
C ARG A 210 12.87 -12.93 -20.72
N VAL A 211 12.28 -11.98 -21.44
CA VAL A 211 11.16 -11.17 -20.93
C VAL A 211 9.92 -12.05 -20.71
N ALA A 212 9.62 -12.97 -21.65
CA ALA A 212 8.52 -13.91 -21.53
C ALA A 212 8.71 -14.86 -20.32
N GLU A 213 9.92 -15.40 -20.11
CA GLU A 213 10.22 -16.24 -18.94
C GLU A 213 10.08 -15.46 -17.63
N TYR A 214 10.54 -14.20 -17.59
CA TYR A 214 10.37 -13.33 -16.43
C TYR A 214 8.90 -13.10 -16.09
N ASN A 215 8.08 -12.80 -17.11
CA ASN A 215 6.65 -12.58 -16.94
C ASN A 215 5.95 -13.85 -16.50
N ARG A 216 6.27 -14.99 -17.08
CA ARG A 216 5.70 -16.28 -16.69
C ARG A 216 5.86 -16.53 -15.18
N LYS A 217 7.09 -16.47 -14.66
CA LYS A 217 7.39 -16.75 -13.26
C LYS A 217 6.76 -15.75 -12.27
N ARG A 218 6.51 -14.54 -12.70
CA ARG A 218 6.13 -13.42 -11.81
C ARG A 218 4.69 -12.97 -11.99
N PHE A 219 4.18 -12.97 -13.21
CA PHE A 219 2.84 -12.51 -13.51
C PHE A 219 1.90 -13.69 -13.79
N ASP A 220 2.21 -14.52 -14.82
CA ASP A 220 1.30 -15.58 -15.23
C ASP A 220 1.11 -16.65 -14.15
N ASP A 221 2.18 -17.02 -13.44
CA ASP A 221 2.11 -17.99 -12.33
C ASP A 221 1.29 -17.43 -11.14
N VAL A 222 1.36 -16.13 -10.88
CA VAL A 222 0.57 -15.49 -9.82
C VAL A 222 -0.91 -15.50 -10.15
N ILE A 223 -1.29 -15.06 -11.36
CA ILE A 223 -2.69 -14.97 -11.75
C ILE A 223 -3.34 -16.34 -11.95
N SER A 224 -2.56 -17.36 -12.31
CA SER A 224 -3.03 -18.74 -12.50
C SER A 224 -2.99 -19.60 -11.23
N ALA A 225 -2.54 -19.07 -10.10
CA ALA A 225 -2.38 -19.83 -8.87
C ALA A 225 -3.70 -20.25 -8.19
N GLY A 226 -4.84 -19.72 -8.61
CA GLY A 226 -6.17 -20.08 -8.08
C GLY A 226 -6.45 -19.47 -6.70
N TRP A 227 -6.37 -18.16 -6.60
CA TRP A 227 -6.72 -17.40 -5.41
C TRP A 227 -8.23 -17.30 -5.22
N ASP A 228 -8.69 -17.37 -3.96
CA ASP A 228 -10.09 -17.12 -3.62
C ASP A 228 -10.33 -15.62 -3.38
N LEU A 229 -9.35 -14.95 -2.76
CA LEU A 229 -9.38 -13.53 -2.43
C LEU A 229 -8.04 -12.87 -2.77
N ILE A 230 -8.11 -11.75 -3.47
CA ILE A 230 -6.96 -10.86 -3.68
C ILE A 230 -7.23 -9.53 -2.98
N VAL A 231 -6.23 -9.06 -2.24
CA VAL A 231 -6.22 -7.75 -1.58
C VAL A 231 -5.07 -6.93 -2.17
N VAL A 232 -5.35 -5.73 -2.66
CA VAL A 232 -4.32 -4.83 -3.21
C VAL A 232 -4.28 -3.57 -2.37
N ASP A 233 -3.17 -3.34 -1.70
CA ASP A 233 -2.94 -2.12 -0.95
C ASP A 233 -2.33 -1.02 -1.82
N GLU A 234 -2.64 0.24 -1.51
CA GLU A 234 -2.35 1.43 -2.33
C GLU A 234 -2.77 1.22 -3.79
N ALA A 235 -4.00 0.71 -3.96
CA ALA A 235 -4.55 0.31 -5.26
C ALA A 235 -4.62 1.44 -6.29
N HIS A 236 -4.55 2.71 -5.87
CA HIS A 236 -4.42 3.84 -6.80
C HIS A 236 -3.21 3.71 -7.74
N ARG A 237 -2.18 2.96 -7.35
CA ARG A 237 -1.02 2.65 -8.20
C ARG A 237 -1.35 1.75 -9.39
N LEU A 238 -2.52 1.07 -9.39
CA LEU A 238 -2.99 0.26 -10.50
C LEU A 238 -3.72 1.07 -11.59
N GLN A 239 -4.04 2.34 -11.33
CA GLN A 239 -4.83 3.16 -12.26
C GLN A 239 -4.20 3.28 -13.65
N GLY A 240 -2.87 3.41 -13.69
CA GLY A 240 -2.14 3.66 -14.90
C GLY A 240 -2.55 4.94 -15.66
N SER A 241 -1.70 5.51 -16.58
CA SER A 241 -2.08 6.63 -17.46
C SER A 241 -2.92 6.16 -18.64
N THR A 242 -2.74 4.90 -19.01
CA THR A 242 -3.47 4.26 -20.10
C THR A 242 -3.73 2.80 -19.75
N GLU A 243 -4.69 2.17 -20.44
CA GLU A 243 -4.97 0.74 -20.33
C GLU A 243 -3.79 -0.17 -20.75
N GLN A 244 -2.81 0.36 -21.44
CA GLN A 244 -1.65 -0.38 -21.92
C GLN A 244 -0.49 -0.44 -20.91
N VAL A 245 -0.57 0.32 -19.84
CA VAL A 245 0.50 0.40 -18.83
C VAL A 245 0.58 -0.89 -18.02
N ALA A 246 1.79 -1.33 -17.72
CA ALA A 246 2.07 -2.58 -17.03
C ALA A 246 1.36 -2.71 -15.67
N ARG A 247 1.12 -1.60 -14.96
CA ARG A 247 0.39 -1.59 -13.68
C ARG A 247 -1.11 -1.82 -13.85
N TYR A 248 -1.73 -1.23 -14.87
CA TYR A 248 -3.14 -1.51 -15.14
C TYR A 248 -3.34 -2.95 -15.63
N LYS A 249 -2.44 -3.46 -16.48
CA LYS A 249 -2.42 -4.88 -16.88
C LYS A 249 -2.29 -5.83 -15.66
N LEU A 250 -1.44 -5.44 -14.68
CA LEU A 250 -1.37 -6.16 -13.43
C LEU A 250 -2.72 -6.14 -12.71
N GLY A 251 -3.35 -4.98 -12.61
CA GLY A 251 -4.67 -4.81 -11.99
C GLY A 251 -5.74 -5.69 -12.64
N GLN A 252 -5.81 -5.70 -13.97
CA GLN A 252 -6.73 -6.55 -14.73
C GLN A 252 -6.47 -8.04 -14.46
N GLY A 253 -5.20 -8.50 -14.58
CA GLY A 253 -4.86 -9.88 -14.30
C GLY A 253 -5.22 -10.32 -12.88
N LEU A 254 -4.99 -9.48 -11.89
CA LEU A 254 -5.39 -9.75 -10.49
C LEU A 254 -6.91 -9.76 -10.31
N ALA A 255 -7.63 -8.85 -10.99
CA ALA A 255 -9.09 -8.77 -10.93
C ALA A 255 -9.77 -10.01 -11.51
N ASP A 256 -9.17 -10.61 -12.56
CA ASP A 256 -9.66 -11.82 -13.22
C ASP A 256 -9.23 -13.10 -12.47
N ALA A 257 -8.14 -13.05 -11.70
CA ALA A 257 -7.55 -14.21 -11.03
C ALA A 257 -8.32 -14.69 -9.79
N ALA A 258 -9.24 -13.89 -9.23
CA ALA A 258 -9.98 -14.26 -8.04
C ALA A 258 -11.44 -13.78 -8.07
N PRO A 259 -12.37 -14.56 -7.51
CA PRO A 259 -13.76 -14.16 -7.39
C PRO A 259 -13.95 -12.98 -6.44
N TYR A 260 -13.12 -12.88 -5.38
CA TYR A 260 -13.19 -11.80 -4.40
C TYR A 260 -11.99 -10.86 -4.53
N LEU A 261 -12.27 -9.56 -4.51
CA LEU A 261 -11.25 -8.53 -4.69
C LEU A 261 -11.47 -7.36 -3.72
N LEU A 262 -10.45 -7.02 -2.95
CA LEU A 262 -10.42 -5.83 -2.11
C LEU A 262 -9.31 -4.90 -2.59
N LEU A 263 -9.69 -3.71 -2.99
CA LEU A 263 -8.77 -2.63 -3.35
C LEU A 263 -8.73 -1.64 -2.19
N LEU A 264 -7.55 -1.33 -1.66
CA LEU A 264 -7.36 -0.39 -0.57
C LEU A 264 -6.66 0.86 -1.09
N SER A 265 -7.26 2.02 -0.88
CA SER A 265 -6.65 3.30 -1.21
C SER A 265 -7.28 4.42 -0.41
N ALA A 266 -6.49 5.21 0.30
CA ALA A 266 -7.00 6.42 0.95
C ALA A 266 -7.35 7.53 -0.05
N THR A 267 -6.80 7.45 -1.25
CA THR A 267 -6.83 8.49 -2.28
C THR A 267 -7.20 7.90 -3.64
N PRO A 268 -8.40 7.31 -3.77
CA PRO A 268 -8.78 6.63 -5.00
C PRO A 268 -8.96 7.58 -6.19
N HIS A 269 -9.23 8.86 -5.93
CA HIS A 269 -9.40 9.92 -6.94
C HIS A 269 -8.28 10.93 -6.79
N GLN A 270 -7.28 10.86 -7.68
CA GLN A 270 -6.11 11.75 -7.69
C GLN A 270 -6.32 13.00 -8.57
N GLY A 271 -7.56 13.48 -8.72
CA GLY A 271 -7.89 14.60 -9.60
C GLY A 271 -8.06 14.23 -11.09
N LYS A 272 -7.81 12.97 -11.47
CA LYS A 272 -7.99 12.45 -12.83
C LYS A 272 -9.19 11.49 -12.84
N SER A 273 -10.26 11.84 -13.55
CA SER A 273 -11.50 11.02 -13.62
C SER A 273 -11.26 9.67 -14.31
N ASP A 274 -10.41 9.66 -15.34
CA ASP A 274 -10.01 8.48 -16.09
C ASP A 274 -9.28 7.44 -15.22
N GLY A 275 -8.41 7.87 -14.29
CA GLY A 275 -7.74 6.99 -13.34
C GLY A 275 -8.74 6.32 -12.38
N PHE A 276 -9.69 7.08 -11.84
CA PHE A 276 -10.71 6.53 -10.96
C PHE A 276 -11.63 5.55 -11.70
N HIS A 277 -12.03 5.85 -12.96
CA HIS A 277 -12.77 4.94 -13.81
C HIS A 277 -12.04 3.59 -13.95
N ARG A 278 -10.75 3.60 -14.30
CA ARG A 278 -9.96 2.37 -14.40
C ARG A 278 -9.95 1.56 -13.10
N LEU A 279 -9.91 2.23 -11.96
CA LEU A 279 -9.90 1.55 -10.66
C LEU A 279 -11.24 0.86 -10.35
N VAL A 280 -12.38 1.52 -10.60
CA VAL A 280 -13.70 0.92 -10.39
C VAL A 280 -14.04 -0.13 -11.44
N ASN A 281 -13.52 0.01 -12.67
CA ASN A 281 -13.63 -1.00 -13.73
C ASN A 281 -12.97 -2.33 -13.33
N LEU A 282 -11.87 -2.31 -12.55
CA LEU A 282 -11.27 -3.54 -12.00
C LEU A 282 -12.22 -4.28 -11.04
N LEU A 283 -13.13 -3.58 -10.38
CA LEU A 283 -14.12 -4.18 -9.48
C LEU A 283 -15.31 -4.75 -10.24
N ASP A 284 -15.78 -4.03 -11.25
CA ASP A 284 -16.95 -4.43 -12.05
C ASP A 284 -16.88 -3.78 -13.44
N ALA A 285 -16.33 -4.53 -14.41
CA ALA A 285 -16.15 -4.05 -15.78
C ALA A 285 -17.50 -3.84 -16.51
N ASP A 286 -18.53 -4.62 -16.15
CA ASP A 286 -19.85 -4.52 -16.78
C ASP A 286 -20.61 -3.28 -16.28
N ALA A 287 -20.47 -2.95 -15.00
CA ALA A 287 -21.08 -1.76 -14.42
C ALA A 287 -20.37 -0.45 -14.83
N PHE A 288 -19.06 -0.52 -15.13
CA PHE A 288 -18.23 0.64 -15.45
C PHE A 288 -17.47 0.50 -16.77
N PRO A 289 -18.18 0.35 -17.92
CA PRO A 289 -17.54 0.17 -19.22
C PRO A 289 -16.82 1.43 -19.73
N ASP A 290 -17.20 2.61 -19.28
CA ASP A 290 -16.65 3.91 -19.69
C ASP A 290 -16.67 4.94 -18.54
N GLU A 291 -15.99 6.07 -18.72
CA GLU A 291 -15.97 7.16 -17.72
C GLU A 291 -17.34 7.74 -17.41
N ALA A 292 -18.25 7.78 -18.39
CA ALA A 292 -19.59 8.32 -18.21
C ALA A 292 -20.45 7.46 -17.28
N SER A 293 -20.12 6.17 -17.17
CA SER A 293 -20.78 5.22 -16.28
C SER A 293 -20.43 5.44 -14.79
N VAL A 294 -19.37 6.19 -14.49
CA VAL A 294 -18.91 6.48 -13.13
C VAL A 294 -19.79 7.55 -12.48
N THR A 295 -20.91 7.12 -11.95
CA THR A 295 -21.85 7.99 -11.23
C THR A 295 -21.85 7.65 -9.74
N GLN A 296 -22.18 8.63 -8.89
CA GLN A 296 -22.23 8.43 -7.44
C GLN A 296 -23.13 7.24 -7.08
N GLN A 297 -24.27 7.10 -7.75
CA GLN A 297 -25.24 6.04 -7.50
C GLN A 297 -24.68 4.64 -7.81
N ARG A 298 -23.86 4.49 -8.86
CA ARG A 298 -23.23 3.21 -9.22
C ARG A 298 -22.00 2.90 -8.38
N VAL A 299 -21.27 3.93 -7.97
CA VAL A 299 -20.03 3.78 -7.16
C VAL A 299 -20.34 3.49 -5.70
N GLN A 300 -21.41 4.08 -5.13
CA GLN A 300 -21.77 3.95 -3.72
C GLN A 300 -21.87 2.49 -3.22
N PRO A 301 -22.43 1.52 -3.96
CA PRO A 301 -22.50 0.13 -3.51
C PRO A 301 -21.14 -0.54 -3.33
N ILE A 302 -20.17 -0.24 -4.20
CA ILE A 302 -18.86 -0.92 -4.26
C ILE A 302 -17.74 -0.17 -3.52
N VAL A 303 -17.99 1.05 -3.05
CA VAL A 303 -17.01 1.84 -2.27
C VAL A 303 -17.41 1.90 -0.81
N ILE A 304 -16.48 1.59 0.05
CA ILE A 304 -16.58 1.77 1.51
C ILE A 304 -15.66 2.92 1.85
N ARG A 305 -16.24 4.03 2.33
CA ARG A 305 -15.51 5.25 2.68
C ARG A 305 -16.02 5.83 3.97
N THR A 306 -15.10 6.11 4.87
CA THR A 306 -15.33 6.82 6.12
C THR A 306 -14.38 8.00 6.23
N GLU A 307 -14.86 9.12 6.75
CA GLU A 307 -14.06 10.31 7.03
C GLU A 307 -13.76 10.37 8.53
N LYS A 308 -12.60 10.89 8.91
CA LYS A 308 -12.18 11.03 10.32
C LYS A 308 -13.21 11.79 11.16
N THR A 309 -13.84 12.79 10.56
CA THR A 309 -14.89 13.61 11.21
C THR A 309 -16.14 12.82 11.61
N GLN A 310 -16.37 11.68 10.97
CA GLN A 310 -17.54 10.81 11.20
C GLN A 310 -17.22 9.63 12.12
N THR A 311 -15.97 9.49 12.57
CA THR A 311 -15.54 8.34 13.35
C THR A 311 -15.73 8.56 14.84
N ILE A 312 -16.31 7.55 15.48
CA ILE A 312 -16.57 7.52 16.92
C ILE A 312 -15.98 6.26 17.55
N ASP A 313 -15.71 6.32 18.84
CA ASP A 313 -15.36 5.15 19.65
C ASP A 313 -16.62 4.33 20.04
N GLY A 314 -16.42 3.26 20.83
CA GLY A 314 -17.51 2.42 21.34
C GLY A 314 -18.47 3.12 22.29
N GLU A 315 -18.10 4.29 22.83
CA GLU A 315 -18.93 5.14 23.70
C GLU A 315 -19.62 6.28 22.95
N GLY A 316 -19.41 6.40 21.62
CA GLY A 316 -19.98 7.45 20.79
C GLY A 316 -19.20 8.77 20.79
N LYS A 317 -17.98 8.80 21.34
CA LYS A 317 -17.13 9.99 21.34
C LYS A 317 -16.30 10.07 20.06
N PRO A 318 -16.03 11.28 19.50
CA PRO A 318 -15.14 11.44 18.35
C PRO A 318 -13.77 10.84 18.62
N LEU A 319 -13.27 10.03 17.67
CA LEU A 319 -11.95 9.41 17.74
C LEU A 319 -10.80 10.38 17.49
N PHE A 320 -11.05 11.40 16.68
CA PHE A 320 -10.02 12.37 16.29
C PHE A 320 -10.35 13.76 16.84
N LYS A 321 -9.32 14.46 17.27
CA LYS A 321 -9.39 15.88 17.56
C LYS A 321 -9.23 16.67 16.25
N PRO A 322 -9.87 17.87 16.12
CA PRO A 322 -9.69 18.71 14.95
C PRO A 322 -8.21 19.03 14.71
N ARG A 323 -7.71 18.69 13.53
CA ARG A 323 -6.34 18.98 13.08
C ARG A 323 -6.19 20.50 12.83
N ARG A 324 -5.03 21.04 13.14
CA ARG A 324 -4.65 22.43 12.81
C ARG A 324 -3.57 22.43 11.73
N THR A 325 -3.96 22.81 10.53
CA THR A 325 -3.02 22.97 9.38
C THR A 325 -2.76 24.44 9.14
N GLN A 326 -1.49 24.82 9.02
CA GLN A 326 -1.07 26.21 8.79
C GLN A 326 -0.07 26.27 7.63
N LEU A 327 -0.23 27.26 6.77
CA LEU A 327 0.75 27.65 5.79
C LEU A 327 1.69 28.65 6.46
N VAL A 328 2.99 28.39 6.37
CA VAL A 328 4.04 29.25 6.93
C VAL A 328 4.79 29.87 5.77
N THR A 329 4.57 31.15 5.55
CA THR A 329 5.35 31.93 4.59
C THR A 329 6.73 32.27 5.15
N VAL A 330 7.74 32.11 4.33
CA VAL A 330 9.14 32.38 4.64
C VAL A 330 9.59 33.60 3.85
N ASP A 331 9.93 34.67 4.57
CA ASP A 331 10.40 35.93 3.98
C ASP A 331 11.92 35.99 3.88
N TRP A 332 12.40 36.63 2.85
CA TRP A 332 13.81 36.92 2.70
C TRP A 332 14.23 38.07 3.64
N GLN A 333 15.17 37.77 4.53
CA GLN A 333 15.82 38.76 5.38
C GLN A 333 17.17 39.19 4.77
N THR A 334 17.71 40.33 5.18
CA THR A 334 19.01 40.84 4.68
C THR A 334 20.14 39.81 4.79
N ARG A 335 20.16 39.00 5.83
CA ARG A 335 21.13 37.90 6.03
C ARG A 335 21.02 36.79 5.00
N HIS A 336 19.88 36.66 4.31
CA HIS A 336 19.60 35.67 3.29
C HIS A 336 19.90 36.13 1.86
N ALA A 337 20.53 37.29 1.67
CA ALA A 337 20.74 37.91 0.36
C ALA A 337 21.43 36.97 -0.66
N VAL A 338 22.44 36.18 -0.22
CA VAL A 338 23.14 35.25 -1.10
C VAL A 338 22.22 34.07 -1.50
N GLN A 339 21.36 33.59 -0.59
CA GLN A 339 20.38 32.56 -0.89
C GLN A 339 19.29 33.06 -1.83
N GLN A 340 18.84 34.30 -1.66
CA GLN A 340 17.90 34.94 -2.57
C GLN A 340 18.51 35.10 -3.97
N GLN A 341 19.77 35.57 -4.06
CA GLN A 341 20.50 35.66 -5.34
C GLN A 341 20.59 34.26 -6.01
N LEU A 342 20.89 33.20 -5.25
CA LEU A 342 20.92 31.84 -5.77
C LEU A 342 19.57 31.45 -6.35
N TYR A 343 18.49 31.71 -5.61
CA TYR A 343 17.12 31.41 -6.05
C TYR A 343 16.79 32.15 -7.39
N GLU A 344 17.05 33.43 -7.47
CA GLU A 344 16.79 34.25 -8.66
C GLU A 344 17.61 33.75 -9.86
N SER A 345 18.91 33.49 -9.66
CA SER A 345 19.80 33.02 -10.73
C SER A 345 19.41 31.62 -11.25
N VAL A 346 19.01 30.69 -10.33
CA VAL A 346 18.53 29.38 -10.73
C VAL A 346 17.17 29.49 -11.44
N THR A 347 16.30 30.38 -10.99
CA THR A 347 14.98 30.61 -11.63
C THR A 347 15.14 31.10 -13.06
N ASP A 348 16.08 32.00 -13.32
CA ASP A 348 16.39 32.50 -14.66
C ASP A 348 16.95 31.37 -15.56
N TYR A 349 17.91 30.60 -15.05
CA TYR A 349 18.43 29.41 -15.74
C TYR A 349 17.32 28.40 -16.08
N VAL A 350 16.42 28.12 -15.15
CA VAL A 350 15.28 27.23 -15.34
C VAL A 350 14.34 27.75 -16.42
N ARG A 351 14.03 29.04 -16.40
CA ARG A 351 13.14 29.70 -17.38
C ARG A 351 13.71 29.62 -18.79
N GLU A 352 14.98 29.94 -18.96
CA GLU A 352 15.66 29.88 -20.25
C GLU A 352 15.77 28.43 -20.75
N GLY A 353 16.20 27.52 -19.87
CA GLY A 353 16.32 26.10 -20.17
C GLY A 353 15.01 25.44 -20.55
N TYR A 354 13.93 25.76 -19.86
CA TYR A 354 12.59 25.25 -20.17
C TYR A 354 12.11 25.74 -21.54
N ASN A 355 12.33 27.02 -21.86
CA ASN A 355 11.97 27.58 -23.18
C ASN A 355 12.76 26.93 -24.32
N GLN A 356 14.05 26.69 -24.15
CA GLN A 356 14.88 25.97 -25.10
C GLN A 356 14.42 24.51 -25.27
N ALA A 357 14.10 23.83 -24.19
CA ALA A 357 13.59 22.46 -24.18
C ALA A 357 12.26 22.35 -24.94
N LYS A 358 11.34 23.27 -24.70
CA LYS A 358 10.05 23.33 -25.39
C LYS A 358 10.22 23.57 -26.89
N ALA A 359 11.07 24.50 -27.28
CA ALA A 359 11.36 24.80 -28.69
C ALA A 359 11.99 23.59 -29.43
N SER A 360 12.83 22.81 -28.75
CA SER A 360 13.53 21.64 -29.31
C SER A 360 12.80 20.31 -29.07
N LYS A 361 11.60 20.30 -28.47
CA LYS A 361 10.79 19.11 -28.10
C LYS A 361 11.58 18.12 -27.23
N GLN A 362 12.36 18.63 -26.29
CA GLN A 362 13.19 17.82 -25.37
C GLN A 362 12.53 17.73 -23.98
N ASN A 363 11.55 16.85 -23.82
CA ASN A 363 10.79 16.72 -22.57
C ASN A 363 11.68 16.46 -21.34
N ALA A 364 12.74 15.64 -21.48
CA ALA A 364 13.64 15.34 -20.37
C ALA A 364 14.37 16.57 -19.82
N VAL A 365 14.74 17.53 -20.69
CA VAL A 365 15.33 18.79 -20.26
C VAL A 365 14.30 19.64 -19.52
N GLY A 366 13.06 19.66 -20.01
CA GLY A 366 11.96 20.35 -19.34
C GLY A 366 11.72 19.83 -17.92
N PHE A 367 11.70 18.49 -17.73
CA PHE A 367 11.59 17.88 -16.40
C PHE A 367 12.78 18.21 -15.51
N LEU A 368 14.02 18.22 -16.04
CA LEU A 368 15.19 18.64 -15.30
C LEU A 368 15.07 20.09 -14.80
N MET A 369 14.57 21.01 -15.63
CA MET A 369 14.38 22.41 -15.25
C MET A 369 13.36 22.54 -14.10
N ILE A 370 12.22 21.87 -14.20
CA ILE A 370 11.22 21.85 -13.12
C ILE A 370 11.82 21.32 -11.81
N LEU A 371 12.63 20.25 -11.91
CA LEU A 371 13.27 19.67 -10.74
C LEU A 371 14.32 20.60 -10.12
N MET A 372 15.10 21.34 -10.94
CA MET A 372 16.03 22.35 -10.45
C MET A 372 15.33 23.47 -9.66
N GLN A 373 14.13 23.88 -10.11
CA GLN A 373 13.31 24.85 -9.38
C GLN A 373 12.88 24.31 -8.01
N ARG A 374 12.45 23.04 -7.93
CA ARG A 374 12.10 22.40 -6.65
C ARG A 374 13.29 22.28 -5.71
N LEU A 375 14.47 22.00 -6.25
CA LEU A 375 15.69 21.87 -5.47
C LEU A 375 16.13 23.19 -4.84
N VAL A 376 16.08 24.31 -5.60
CA VAL A 376 16.47 25.61 -5.08
C VAL A 376 15.48 26.14 -4.04
N THR A 377 14.18 25.80 -4.18
CA THR A 377 13.18 26.14 -3.16
C THR A 377 13.25 25.22 -1.94
N SER A 378 13.86 24.05 -2.05
CA SER A 378 14.12 23.17 -0.90
C SER A 378 15.29 23.69 -0.07
N SER A 379 16.52 23.64 -0.61
CA SER A 379 17.69 24.18 0.10
C SER A 379 18.88 24.45 -0.82
N PRO A 380 19.80 25.34 -0.44
CA PRO A 380 21.08 25.54 -1.12
C PRO A 380 21.91 24.25 -1.23
N ALA A 381 21.82 23.38 -0.23
CA ALA A 381 22.52 22.09 -0.23
C ALA A 381 22.00 21.14 -1.32
N ALA A 382 20.68 21.10 -1.53
CA ALA A 382 20.05 20.24 -2.54
C ALA A 382 20.42 20.70 -3.96
N ILE A 383 20.28 21.99 -4.26
CA ILE A 383 20.61 22.49 -5.59
C ILE A 383 22.12 22.41 -5.87
N ARG A 384 23.00 22.71 -4.88
CA ARG A 384 24.45 22.54 -5.00
C ARG A 384 24.83 21.09 -5.39
N ALA A 385 24.31 20.11 -4.68
CA ALA A 385 24.59 18.70 -4.94
C ALA A 385 24.19 18.30 -6.38
N THR A 386 23.05 18.79 -6.85
CA THR A 386 22.54 18.49 -8.18
C THR A 386 23.32 19.21 -9.27
N LEU A 387 23.69 20.49 -9.08
CA LEU A 387 24.52 21.26 -10.02
C LEU A 387 25.91 20.63 -10.17
N ALA A 388 26.53 20.19 -9.07
CA ALA A 388 27.81 19.49 -9.11
C ALA A 388 27.74 18.20 -9.97
N ARG A 389 26.74 17.36 -9.73
CA ARG A 389 26.51 16.14 -10.54
C ARG A 389 26.19 16.48 -12.00
N ARG A 390 25.43 17.53 -12.28
CA ARG A 390 25.14 17.98 -13.63
C ARG A 390 26.41 18.41 -14.35
N LEU A 391 27.27 19.17 -13.68
CA LEU A 391 28.57 19.58 -14.20
C LEU A 391 29.47 18.39 -14.55
N ASP A 392 29.47 17.35 -13.70
CA ASP A 392 30.18 16.10 -13.97
C ASP A 392 29.68 15.38 -15.22
N VAL A 393 28.35 15.39 -15.43
CA VAL A 393 27.74 14.83 -16.64
C VAL A 393 28.14 15.63 -17.89
N LEU A 394 28.14 16.98 -17.81
CA LEU A 394 28.51 17.87 -18.89
C LEU A 394 30.01 17.80 -19.24
N ASN A 395 30.87 17.42 -18.30
CA ASN A 395 32.31 17.23 -18.51
C ASN A 395 32.68 15.90 -19.18
N LYS A 396 31.79 14.91 -19.23
CA LYS A 396 32.06 13.59 -19.83
C LYS A 396 31.69 13.61 -21.31
N PRO A 397 32.56 13.09 -22.24
CA PRO A 397 32.25 13.08 -23.65
C PRO A 397 30.95 12.30 -23.95
N SER A 398 30.12 12.90 -24.79
CA SER A 398 28.76 12.43 -25.11
C SER A 398 28.79 11.08 -25.82
N GLN A 399 28.47 10.01 -25.14
CA GLN A 399 27.77 8.90 -25.77
C GLN A 399 26.28 9.16 -25.57
N VAL A 400 25.58 9.53 -26.64
CA VAL A 400 24.13 9.74 -26.63
C VAL A 400 23.46 8.41 -26.24
N ALA A 401 23.07 8.29 -24.99
CA ALA A 401 22.19 7.21 -24.57
C ALA A 401 20.77 7.60 -25.02
N ASN A 402 20.19 6.85 -25.96
CA ASN A 402 18.77 6.97 -26.26
C ASN A 402 17.97 6.68 -24.99
N LEU A 403 17.27 7.69 -24.53
CA LEU A 403 16.40 7.61 -23.38
C LEU A 403 15.19 6.71 -23.70
N SER A 404 15.03 5.64 -22.95
CA SER A 404 13.69 5.20 -22.55
C SER A 404 13.35 6.00 -21.28
N LEU A 405 12.75 7.16 -21.44
CA LEU A 405 12.15 7.86 -20.31
C LEU A 405 11.13 6.94 -19.67
N LEU A 406 11.11 6.91 -18.34
CA LEU A 406 10.00 6.38 -17.58
C LEU A 406 8.71 7.04 -18.10
N SER A 407 7.61 6.32 -18.08
CA SER A 407 6.31 6.91 -18.35
C SER A 407 6.05 8.07 -17.36
N GLU A 408 5.19 9.00 -17.72
CA GLU A 408 4.83 10.15 -16.86
C GLU A 408 4.38 9.68 -15.47
N GLU A 409 3.77 8.52 -15.38
CA GLU A 409 3.33 7.88 -14.13
C GLU A 409 4.47 7.29 -13.31
N GLU A 410 5.34 6.53 -13.96
CA GLU A 410 6.54 6.02 -13.28
C GLU A 410 7.36 7.19 -12.72
N TRP A 411 7.30 8.34 -13.40
CA TRP A 411 7.92 9.58 -12.95
C TRP A 411 7.18 10.21 -11.75
N GLU A 412 5.84 10.27 -11.77
CA GLU A 412 5.03 10.81 -10.66
C GLU A 412 5.13 9.96 -9.38
N ASP A 413 5.38 8.66 -9.51
CA ASP A 413 5.56 7.76 -8.37
C ASP A 413 6.91 7.90 -7.68
N LEU A 414 7.94 8.35 -8.38
CA LEU A 414 9.25 8.59 -7.80
C LEU A 414 9.18 9.72 -6.77
N ASP A 415 9.89 9.55 -5.65
CA ASP A 415 10.14 10.69 -4.76
C ASP A 415 11.12 11.69 -5.40
N GLY A 416 11.22 12.89 -4.82
CA GLY A 416 12.07 13.94 -5.37
C GLY A 416 13.54 13.52 -5.54
N GLN A 417 14.07 12.71 -4.60
CA GLN A 417 15.44 12.20 -4.66
C GLN A 417 15.61 11.18 -5.80
N GLN A 418 14.66 10.26 -5.98
CA GLN A 418 14.68 9.28 -7.06
C GLN A 418 14.57 9.96 -8.44
N GLN A 419 13.75 11.01 -8.55
CA GLN A 419 13.63 11.81 -9.77
C GLN A 419 14.96 12.46 -10.14
N VAL A 420 15.71 13.03 -9.18
CA VAL A 420 17.05 13.59 -9.39
C VAL A 420 18.00 12.51 -9.91
N GLU A 421 18.03 11.35 -9.26
CA GLU A 421 18.93 10.25 -9.63
C GLU A 421 18.66 9.74 -11.04
N GLU A 422 17.40 9.55 -11.40
CA GLU A 422 17.00 9.05 -12.72
C GLU A 422 17.37 10.04 -13.84
N LEU A 423 17.08 11.33 -13.69
CA LEU A 423 17.43 12.36 -14.68
C LEU A 423 18.94 12.53 -14.85
N LEU A 424 19.69 12.53 -13.77
CA LEU A 424 21.15 12.68 -13.84
C LEU A 424 21.81 11.44 -14.44
N ASN A 425 21.29 10.24 -14.15
CA ASN A 425 21.79 8.99 -14.73
C ASN A 425 21.48 8.88 -16.24
N THR A 426 20.42 9.53 -16.71
CA THR A 426 19.96 9.47 -18.11
C THR A 426 20.77 10.33 -19.06
N ARG A 427 21.78 11.10 -18.62
CA ARG A 427 22.66 11.97 -19.43
C ARG A 427 21.87 12.86 -20.40
N VAL A 428 20.97 13.67 -19.87
CA VAL A 428 20.16 14.61 -20.64
C VAL A 428 21.07 15.54 -21.47
N LYS A 429 20.70 15.77 -22.74
CA LYS A 429 21.48 16.60 -23.67
C LYS A 429 21.70 18.01 -23.11
N ALA A 430 22.90 18.53 -23.28
CA ALA A 430 23.25 19.88 -22.85
C ALA A 430 22.49 20.95 -23.65
N LEU A 431 22.14 22.03 -22.95
CA LEU A 431 21.67 23.27 -23.54
C LEU A 431 22.84 24.10 -24.07
N SER A 432 22.54 25.12 -24.85
CA SER A 432 23.56 26.07 -25.32
C SER A 432 24.17 26.80 -24.13
N ASN A 433 25.51 26.81 -24.01
CA ASN A 433 26.28 27.45 -22.91
C ASN A 433 26.02 26.91 -21.50
N GLU A 434 25.26 25.80 -21.35
CA GLU A 434 24.85 25.28 -20.04
C GLU A 434 26.03 25.05 -19.08
N LYS A 435 27.19 24.59 -19.58
CA LYS A 435 28.35 24.32 -18.73
C LYS A 435 28.83 25.54 -17.97
N ALA A 436 28.91 26.70 -18.62
CA ALA A 436 29.36 27.93 -17.98
C ALA A 436 28.32 28.44 -16.96
N GLU A 437 27.04 28.33 -17.28
CA GLU A 437 25.94 28.71 -16.37
C GLU A 437 25.92 27.82 -15.13
N VAL A 438 25.95 26.52 -15.32
CA VAL A 438 25.97 25.55 -14.21
C VAL A 438 27.18 25.76 -13.31
N GLN A 439 28.36 26.09 -13.88
CA GLN A 439 29.55 26.41 -13.11
C GLN A 439 29.41 27.69 -12.29
N HIS A 440 28.79 28.71 -12.87
CA HIS A 440 28.51 29.98 -12.15
C HIS A 440 27.51 29.74 -11.01
N LEU A 441 26.38 29.07 -11.28
CA LEU A 441 25.39 28.72 -10.27
C LEU A 441 25.96 27.86 -9.14
N LEU A 442 26.84 26.90 -9.47
CA LEU A 442 27.52 26.09 -8.46
C LEU A 442 28.39 26.96 -7.52
N THR A 443 29.11 27.95 -8.06
CA THR A 443 29.91 28.87 -7.24
C THR A 443 29.06 29.65 -6.24
N ILE A 444 27.89 30.18 -6.68
CA ILE A 444 26.95 30.87 -5.79
C ILE A 444 26.39 29.89 -4.72
N ALA A 445 26.03 28.69 -5.15
CA ALA A 445 25.50 27.65 -4.24
C ALA A 445 26.51 27.24 -3.17
N GLU A 446 27.80 27.09 -3.53
CA GLU A 446 28.90 26.80 -2.60
C GLU A 446 29.11 27.94 -1.61
N GLN A 447 29.05 29.18 -2.08
CA GLN A 447 29.12 30.37 -1.21
C GLN A 447 27.96 30.38 -0.22
N CYS A 448 26.74 30.09 -0.68
CA CYS A 448 25.56 30.03 0.16
C CYS A 448 25.69 28.94 1.25
N VAL A 449 26.07 27.73 0.86
CA VAL A 449 26.27 26.61 1.81
C VAL A 449 27.37 26.91 2.83
N SER A 450 28.44 27.60 2.43
CA SER A 450 29.54 27.96 3.34
C SER A 450 29.13 28.91 4.45
N GLN A 451 28.12 29.78 4.20
CA GLN A 451 27.59 30.71 5.19
C GLN A 451 26.71 30.03 6.26
N ARG A 452 26.26 28.79 6.01
CA ARG A 452 25.36 28.03 6.91
C ARG A 452 24.08 28.79 7.31
N ILE A 453 23.60 29.65 6.44
CA ILE A 453 22.37 30.44 6.63
C ILE A 453 21.33 29.94 5.65
N ASP A 454 20.15 29.60 6.15
CA ASP A 454 19.02 29.12 5.36
C ASP A 454 17.71 29.68 5.90
N ALA A 455 16.99 30.41 5.07
CA ALA A 455 15.78 31.11 5.48
C ALA A 455 14.67 30.18 5.94
N LYS A 456 14.48 29.04 5.26
CA LYS A 456 13.49 28.05 5.68
C LYS A 456 13.89 27.33 6.97
N ALA A 457 15.18 27.03 7.17
CA ALA A 457 15.65 26.42 8.40
C ALA A 457 15.52 27.38 9.59
N ASP A 458 15.79 28.66 9.38
CA ASP A 458 15.58 29.70 10.40
C ASP A 458 14.09 29.82 10.78
N ALA A 459 13.19 29.90 9.80
CA ALA A 459 11.75 29.92 10.02
C ALA A 459 11.24 28.64 10.71
N LEU A 460 11.77 27.47 10.31
CA LEU A 460 11.48 26.19 10.95
C LEU A 460 11.83 26.23 12.44
N MET A 461 13.00 26.75 12.81
CA MET A 461 13.45 26.85 14.20
C MET A 461 12.59 27.82 15.00
N GLU A 462 12.24 28.96 14.43
CA GLU A 462 11.34 29.94 15.07
C GLU A 462 9.98 29.29 15.39
N TRP A 463 9.41 28.53 14.45
CA TRP A 463 8.15 27.83 14.67
C TRP A 463 8.24 26.70 15.71
N ILE A 464 9.32 25.93 15.72
CA ILE A 464 9.53 24.91 16.76
C ILE A 464 9.59 25.56 18.14
N THR A 465 10.35 26.64 18.26
CA THR A 465 10.46 27.40 19.54
C THR A 465 9.11 27.95 19.97
N ARG A 466 8.35 28.52 19.05
CA ARG A 466 6.99 29.00 19.32
C ARG A 466 6.06 27.87 19.78
N LEU A 467 6.07 26.71 19.11
CA LEU A 467 5.27 25.56 19.49
C LEU A 467 5.64 25.01 20.87
N GLN A 468 6.94 24.98 21.21
CA GLN A 468 7.41 24.60 22.55
C GLN A 468 6.85 25.52 23.63
N GLN A 469 6.81 26.82 23.35
CA GLN A 469 6.23 27.83 24.27
C GLN A 469 4.71 27.69 24.37
N GLU A 470 4.01 27.57 23.24
CA GLU A 470 2.54 27.41 23.21
C GLU A 470 2.06 26.17 23.97
N GLU A 471 2.81 25.07 23.89
CA GLU A 471 2.46 23.80 24.53
C GLU A 471 3.11 23.60 25.90
N ASN A 472 3.99 24.53 26.31
CA ASN A 472 4.82 24.42 27.51
C ASN A 472 5.57 23.09 27.59
N ASP A 473 6.10 22.63 26.44
CA ASP A 473 6.79 21.35 26.28
C ASP A 473 8.17 21.58 25.65
N PRO A 474 9.24 21.73 26.48
CA PRO A 474 10.60 21.92 25.97
C PRO A 474 11.14 20.70 25.21
N GLU A 475 10.59 19.51 25.49
CA GLU A 475 10.97 18.23 24.85
C GLU A 475 10.04 17.86 23.68
N LEU A 476 9.33 18.84 23.13
CA LEU A 476 8.39 18.65 22.02
C LEU A 476 9.04 17.86 20.87
N LYS A 477 8.42 16.74 20.52
CA LYS A 477 8.84 15.91 19.40
C LYS A 477 8.28 16.46 18.09
N VAL A 478 9.14 16.56 17.08
CA VAL A 478 8.80 17.12 15.77
C VAL A 478 9.20 16.15 14.65
N LEU A 479 8.26 15.91 13.75
CA LEU A 479 8.47 15.16 12.52
C LEU A 479 8.60 16.15 11.34
N VAL A 480 9.77 16.18 10.71
CA VAL A 480 10.04 17.06 9.56
C VAL A 480 10.13 16.21 8.29
N PHE A 481 9.39 16.60 7.26
CA PHE A 481 9.47 16.00 5.93
C PHE A 481 10.17 16.88 4.93
N THR A 482 11.09 16.32 4.17
CA THR A 482 11.74 16.94 3.00
C THR A 482 11.77 15.93 1.84
N GLU A 483 11.83 16.44 0.61
CA GLU A 483 11.89 15.54 -0.57
C GLU A 483 13.33 15.09 -0.90
N PHE A 484 14.35 15.79 -0.41
CA PHE A 484 15.73 15.62 -0.85
C PHE A 484 16.67 15.22 0.29
N VAL A 485 17.50 14.19 0.06
CA VAL A 485 18.49 13.72 1.03
C VAL A 485 19.53 14.80 1.39
N PRO A 486 20.04 15.64 0.46
CA PRO A 486 20.97 16.70 0.86
C PRO A 486 20.32 17.75 1.77
N THR A 487 19.03 18.08 1.59
CA THR A 487 18.28 18.92 2.52
C THR A 487 18.12 18.25 3.88
N GLN A 488 17.82 16.96 3.91
CA GLN A 488 17.72 16.16 5.14
C GLN A 488 19.03 16.25 5.95
N GLN A 489 20.18 16.06 5.29
CA GLN A 489 21.48 16.13 5.92
C GLN A 489 21.82 17.54 6.44
N MET A 490 21.51 18.55 5.65
CA MET A 490 21.69 19.96 6.03
C MET A 490 20.87 20.30 7.28
N LEU A 491 19.60 19.90 7.32
CA LEU A 491 18.73 20.12 8.46
C LEU A 491 19.21 19.37 9.69
N ALA A 492 19.72 18.12 9.56
CA ALA A 492 20.29 17.39 10.67
C ALA A 492 21.42 18.16 11.33
N GLN A 493 22.40 18.59 10.54
CA GLN A 493 23.51 19.39 11.04
C GLN A 493 23.04 20.71 11.66
N TYR A 494 22.03 21.37 11.04
CA TYR A 494 21.46 22.63 11.55
C TYR A 494 20.84 22.46 12.94
N PHE A 495 20.15 21.35 13.20
CA PHE A 495 19.54 21.04 14.49
C PHE A 495 20.58 20.58 15.52
N GLU A 496 21.52 19.72 15.12
CA GLU A 496 22.61 19.24 15.99
C GLU A 496 23.49 20.39 16.51
N ASP A 497 23.85 21.35 15.63
CA ASP A 497 24.59 22.55 16.00
C ASP A 497 23.86 23.41 17.06
N ARG A 498 22.55 23.21 17.23
CA ARG A 498 21.67 23.88 18.22
C ARG A 498 21.26 23.00 19.40
N GLY A 499 21.88 21.82 19.52
CA GLY A 499 21.71 20.92 20.66
C GLY A 499 20.45 20.05 20.62
N PHE A 500 19.82 19.90 19.45
CA PHE A 500 18.71 18.97 19.29
C PHE A 500 19.23 17.57 18.96
N SER A 501 18.62 16.56 19.56
CA SER A 501 18.82 15.17 19.15
C SER A 501 18.03 14.88 17.87
N VAL A 502 18.70 14.32 16.85
CA VAL A 502 18.13 14.11 15.51
C VAL A 502 18.31 12.67 15.07
N VAL A 503 17.32 12.11 14.41
CA VAL A 503 17.44 10.87 13.64
C VAL A 503 16.92 11.07 12.22
N LEU A 504 17.54 10.36 11.28
CA LEU A 504 17.26 10.46 9.85
C LEU A 504 16.58 9.21 9.33
N LEU A 505 15.58 9.40 8.47
CA LEU A 505 14.86 8.32 7.86
C LEU A 505 14.70 8.56 6.36
N ASN A 506 15.29 7.71 5.54
CA ASN A 506 15.21 7.81 4.07
C ASN A 506 15.08 6.44 3.41
N GLY A 507 14.94 6.43 2.09
CA GLY A 507 14.71 5.21 1.30
C GLY A 507 15.87 4.21 1.29
N SER A 508 17.11 4.62 1.64
CA SER A 508 18.29 3.77 1.63
C SER A 508 18.39 2.84 2.85
N LEU A 509 17.66 3.14 3.94
CA LEU A 509 17.70 2.36 5.16
C LEU A 509 17.01 1.00 5.00
N SER A 510 17.63 -0.03 5.58
CA SER A 510 17.02 -1.36 5.73
C SER A 510 15.79 -1.30 6.67
N LEU A 511 14.97 -2.32 6.62
CA LEU A 511 13.76 -2.37 7.47
C LEU A 511 14.10 -2.42 8.97
N ASP A 512 15.21 -3.07 9.33
CA ASP A 512 15.65 -3.14 10.72
C ASP A 512 16.17 -1.77 11.20
N GLN A 513 16.97 -1.10 10.37
CA GLN A 513 17.41 0.28 10.65
C GLN A 513 16.25 1.27 10.78
N ARG A 514 15.19 1.12 9.98
CA ARG A 514 13.98 1.96 10.10
C ARG A 514 13.29 1.76 11.45
N ARG A 515 13.27 0.52 11.94
CA ARG A 515 12.72 0.21 13.26
C ARG A 515 13.55 0.83 14.36
N ASP A 516 14.89 0.72 14.29
CA ASP A 516 15.79 1.32 15.27
C ASP A 516 15.63 2.84 15.34
N VAL A 517 15.48 3.52 14.19
CA VAL A 517 15.21 4.96 14.09
C VAL A 517 13.86 5.30 14.74
N GLN A 518 12.83 4.48 14.50
CA GLN A 518 11.50 4.70 15.10
C GLN A 518 11.54 4.54 16.63
N GLU A 519 12.25 3.53 17.13
CA GLU A 519 12.44 3.29 18.56
C GLU A 519 13.23 4.44 19.21
N ALA A 520 14.31 4.90 18.57
CA ALA A 520 15.07 6.06 19.04
C ALA A 520 14.24 7.34 19.09
N PHE A 521 13.41 7.58 18.06
CA PHE A 521 12.49 8.73 18.06
C PHE A 521 11.38 8.60 19.12
N ALA A 522 10.93 7.41 19.41
CA ALA A 522 9.97 7.18 20.49
C ALA A 522 10.60 7.44 21.87
N ALA A 523 11.89 7.13 22.05
CA ALA A 523 12.63 7.35 23.30
C ALA A 523 13.03 8.84 23.48
N ASP A 524 14.29 9.17 23.33
CA ASP A 524 14.85 10.48 23.74
C ASP A 524 15.11 11.45 22.57
N THR A 525 14.93 11.01 21.33
CA THR A 525 15.16 11.87 20.18
C THR A 525 14.00 12.84 19.98
N ARG A 526 14.33 14.13 19.75
CA ARG A 526 13.35 15.21 19.61
C ARG A 526 12.92 15.47 18.17
N VAL A 527 13.83 15.29 17.21
CA VAL A 527 13.57 15.59 15.81
C VAL A 527 13.78 14.34 14.95
N LEU A 528 12.77 13.94 14.20
CA LEU A 528 12.88 12.98 13.11
C LEU A 528 12.78 13.71 11.78
N ILE A 529 13.80 13.60 10.93
CA ILE A 529 13.75 14.16 9.58
C ILE A 529 13.61 13.01 8.58
N SER A 530 12.51 13.00 7.83
CA SER A 530 12.17 11.91 6.91
C SER A 530 12.06 12.39 5.48
N THR A 531 12.49 11.54 4.53
CA THR A 531 12.04 11.63 3.13
C THR A 531 10.75 10.84 2.95
N ASP A 532 10.02 11.06 1.83
CA ASP A 532 8.77 10.35 1.56
C ASP A 532 8.96 8.84 1.55
N ALA A 533 9.97 8.32 0.84
CA ALA A 533 10.29 6.89 0.80
C ALA A 533 10.70 6.32 2.17
N GLY A 534 11.35 7.12 3.00
CA GLY A 534 11.68 6.73 4.37
C GLY A 534 10.44 6.59 5.25
N GLY A 535 9.51 7.53 5.11
CA GLY A 535 8.32 7.64 5.96
C GLY A 535 7.19 6.64 5.65
N GLU A 536 7.26 5.88 4.56
CA GLU A 536 6.21 4.91 4.23
C GLU A 536 6.04 3.83 5.32
N GLY A 537 4.78 3.58 5.71
CA GLY A 537 4.42 2.52 6.65
C GLY A 537 4.62 2.80 8.13
N LEU A 538 5.26 3.91 8.52
CA LEU A 538 5.52 4.20 9.93
C LEU A 538 4.27 4.60 10.71
N ASN A 539 4.25 4.20 11.98
CA ASN A 539 3.27 4.65 12.97
C ASN A 539 3.97 5.51 14.02
N LEU A 540 3.70 6.82 14.00
CA LEU A 540 4.35 7.82 14.85
C LEU A 540 3.34 8.60 15.68
N GLN A 541 2.25 7.97 16.11
CA GLN A 541 1.14 8.61 16.85
C GLN A 541 1.54 9.20 18.21
N PHE A 542 2.72 8.91 18.73
CA PHE A 542 3.26 9.55 19.93
C PHE A 542 3.79 10.97 19.64
N CYS A 543 4.06 11.32 18.39
CA CYS A 543 4.31 12.65 17.91
C CYS A 543 3.02 13.27 17.36
N HIS A 544 2.83 14.59 17.47
CA HIS A 544 1.63 15.29 16.98
C HIS A 544 1.96 16.53 16.16
N VAL A 545 3.24 16.85 16.00
CA VAL A 545 3.72 17.96 15.18
C VAL A 545 4.38 17.43 13.92
N VAL A 546 3.83 17.80 12.76
CA VAL A 546 4.37 17.49 11.43
C VAL A 546 4.71 18.78 10.72
N ILE A 547 5.92 18.88 10.21
CA ILE A 547 6.37 20.03 9.43
C ILE A 547 6.78 19.56 8.04
N ASN A 548 6.08 20.03 7.03
CA ASN A 548 6.45 19.83 5.64
C ASN A 548 7.40 20.94 5.24
N TYR A 549 8.70 20.65 5.31
CA TYR A 549 9.76 21.57 4.86
C TYR A 549 9.66 21.81 3.36
N ASP A 550 9.37 20.75 2.60
CA ASP A 550 9.03 20.82 1.19
C ASP A 550 7.59 20.32 0.97
N ILE A 551 6.82 21.06 0.19
CA ILE A 551 5.48 20.67 -0.21
C ILE A 551 5.58 19.80 -1.45
N PRO A 552 5.13 18.53 -1.41
CA PRO A 552 5.14 17.67 -2.57
C PRO A 552 4.10 18.12 -3.60
N TRP A 553 4.39 17.89 -4.87
CA TRP A 553 3.46 18.23 -5.97
C TRP A 553 2.13 17.47 -5.87
N ASN A 554 2.19 16.24 -5.41
CA ASN A 554 0.98 15.45 -5.17
C ASN A 554 0.42 15.78 -3.78
N PRO A 555 -0.73 16.45 -3.67
CA PRO A 555 -1.32 16.84 -2.39
C PRO A 555 -1.67 15.62 -1.52
N MET A 556 -1.84 14.44 -2.12
CA MET A 556 -2.11 13.21 -1.39
C MET A 556 -0.93 12.77 -0.53
N ARG A 557 0.31 13.09 -0.95
CA ARG A 557 1.49 12.84 -0.13
C ARG A 557 1.48 13.67 1.16
N LEU A 558 0.94 14.89 1.14
CA LEU A 558 0.76 15.68 2.37
C LEU A 558 -0.16 14.96 3.36
N GLU A 559 -1.31 14.45 2.89
CA GLU A 559 -2.22 13.69 3.73
C GLU A 559 -1.59 12.39 4.25
N GLN A 560 -0.79 11.71 3.44
CA GLN A 560 -0.04 10.53 3.85
C GLN A 560 1.02 10.87 4.92
N ARG A 561 1.75 11.99 4.78
CA ARG A 561 2.72 12.48 5.76
C ARG A 561 2.04 12.81 7.10
N ILE A 562 0.97 13.59 7.06
CA ILE A 562 0.19 13.95 8.25
C ILE A 562 -0.42 12.69 8.89
N GLY A 563 -0.90 11.76 8.08
CA GLY A 563 -1.45 10.47 8.51
C GLY A 563 -0.44 9.56 9.24
N ARG A 564 0.85 9.90 9.29
CA ARG A 564 1.83 9.18 10.13
C ARG A 564 1.63 9.45 11.62
N VAL A 565 1.12 10.60 11.97
CA VAL A 565 0.85 11.03 13.35
C VAL A 565 -0.66 11.13 13.66
N ASP A 566 -1.47 11.47 12.64
CA ASP A 566 -2.92 11.65 12.74
C ASP A 566 -3.64 10.32 12.51
N ARG A 567 -3.54 9.44 13.51
CA ARG A 567 -4.07 8.06 13.50
C ARG A 567 -4.92 7.77 14.73
N ILE A 568 -5.68 6.69 14.68
CA ILE A 568 -6.42 6.15 15.82
C ILE A 568 -5.47 6.00 17.01
N GLY A 569 -5.84 6.58 18.15
CA GLY A 569 -5.01 6.61 19.37
C GLY A 569 -4.21 7.90 19.57
N GLN A 570 -4.26 8.86 18.65
CA GLN A 570 -3.66 10.18 18.84
C GLN A 570 -4.43 10.99 19.91
N LYS A 571 -3.73 11.34 21.01
CA LYS A 571 -4.34 12.03 22.14
C LYS A 571 -4.25 13.55 22.09
N LYS A 572 -3.30 14.10 21.30
CA LYS A 572 -3.08 15.53 21.14
C LYS A 572 -3.72 16.07 19.85
N VAL A 573 -3.91 17.37 19.75
CA VAL A 573 -4.31 18.04 18.52
C VAL A 573 -3.15 18.02 17.56
N VAL A 574 -3.32 17.43 16.38
CA VAL A 574 -2.26 17.37 15.35
C VAL A 574 -2.01 18.76 14.78
N ARG A 575 -0.76 19.18 14.76
CA ARG A 575 -0.27 20.44 14.20
C ARG A 575 0.49 20.10 12.92
N ALA A 576 0.00 20.56 11.78
CA ALA A 576 0.66 20.41 10.48
C ALA A 576 1.08 21.78 9.94
N LEU A 577 2.39 21.99 9.76
CA LEU A 577 2.95 23.22 9.21
C LEU A 577 3.50 22.93 7.82
N ASN A 578 3.20 23.80 6.85
CA ASN A 578 3.68 23.72 5.48
C ASN A 578 4.51 24.98 5.17
N LEU A 579 5.81 24.84 4.94
CA LEU A 579 6.71 25.97 4.70
C LEU A 579 6.78 26.29 3.20
N VAL A 580 6.55 27.54 2.85
CA VAL A 580 6.67 28.06 1.48
C VAL A 580 7.40 29.40 1.51
N PHE A 581 8.22 29.66 0.49
CA PHE A 581 8.71 31.02 0.30
C PHE A 581 7.59 31.93 -0.21
N GLU A 582 7.50 33.14 0.30
CA GLU A 582 6.65 34.18 -0.25
C GLU A 582 7.19 34.58 -1.65
N ASP A 583 6.32 34.88 -2.60
CA ASP A 583 6.66 35.30 -3.96
C ASP A 583 7.53 34.31 -4.78
N THR A 584 7.41 33.01 -4.53
CA THR A 584 8.06 31.98 -5.36
C THR A 584 7.08 31.33 -6.36
N VAL A 585 7.64 30.95 -7.52
CA VAL A 585 6.89 30.31 -8.63
C VAL A 585 6.58 28.86 -8.31
#